data_c0724f568b3b60e2a8a8a054c4b64ba3
#
_entry.id   c0724f568b3b60e2a8a8a054c4b64ba3
#
_cell.length_a   1.000
_cell.length_b   1.000
_cell.length_c   1.000
_cell.angle_alpha   90.00
_cell.angle_beta   90.00
_cell.angle_gamma   90.00
#
_symmetry.space_group_name_H-M   'P 1'
#
loop_
_entity.id
_entity.type
_entity.pdbx_description
1 polymer ?
#
loop_
_entity_poly.entity_id
_entity_poly.type
_entity_poly.pdbx_seq_one_letter_code
_entity_poly.pdbx_strand_id
1 'polypeptide(L)'
;MTGASLGVSAQNAYKILSECDTTVKAKIENVALGSRDVRHFVYEYPSKDGDGQPVTISGIVMVPADIANGTTPCDGIILFNHHTIGGPEQAPSQGGLDVPSGILANPLKPNYIIVMSDYIGYGSSIDHKIAYLCGDTNARNSLDGLLAARQLLDDKQIPQGRFLFNMGYSQGGTESMYIAKLRDMEYKDRGITFDKTFSGGGMLDCEEAYSAYIEKDQCDAINDVAMFLISVNENCHLGIDYHDLFQEPLASHVQEVIETKSKSVFSRIGVSDLDSLHQLLQPAYMDKNSDAAKALKAKLAEIKITNGWEPDTTQCYFIEHSRHDNYVPIKCGRAIIPWMKDKGFKASLVPGKTRLQTNTIVFKLKHQPSAAVWFVQTMAAVQAWPVIYYEGEQNRYYHDVVKDLNLMKVVKFLESLGIDLRKMFSTSQARAFMAAPRKANIFELLLQVQDALAKVDLTISDVIEMINDSGITAEDIIEVYNYIKNTDSAARVTDTITLGEHVEVPVYLLRHFEQTLADWLLLGGVDVQYDQWGYLDK
;
A
#
# COMPACT_ATOMS: atom_id res chain seq x y z
N MET A 1 -27.72 52.77 -13.33
CA MET A 1 -26.46 52.41 -12.62
C MET A 1 -26.21 50.93 -12.89
N THR A 2 -25.39 50.66 -13.87
CA THR A 2 -25.02 49.30 -14.26
C THR A 2 -23.82 48.88 -13.43
N GLY A 3 -24.06 47.95 -12.48
CA GLY A 3 -23.00 47.34 -11.71
C GLY A 3 -22.23 46.36 -12.56
N ALA A 4 -21.01 46.71 -12.91
CA ALA A 4 -20.06 45.78 -13.50
C ALA A 4 -19.60 44.82 -12.39
N SER A 5 -20.01 43.55 -12.46
CA SER A 5 -19.39 42.48 -11.71
C SER A 5 -17.99 42.24 -12.31
N LEU A 6 -16.98 42.71 -11.59
CA LEU A 6 -15.62 42.26 -11.84
C LEU A 6 -15.56 40.73 -11.58
N GLY A 7 -15.59 39.96 -12.66
CA GLY A 7 -15.29 38.56 -12.58
C GLY A 7 -13.83 38.40 -12.11
N VAL A 8 -13.68 37.94 -10.89
CA VAL A 8 -12.40 37.40 -10.41
C VAL A 8 -12.17 36.18 -11.31
N SER A 9 -11.21 36.29 -12.23
CA SER A 9 -10.72 35.10 -12.96
C SER A 9 -10.26 34.10 -11.92
N ALA A 10 -10.87 32.93 -11.87
CA ALA A 10 -10.40 31.85 -11.05
C ALA A 10 -8.92 31.64 -11.41
N GLN A 11 -8.03 31.94 -10.46
CA GLN A 11 -6.60 31.69 -10.62
C GLN A 11 -6.50 30.18 -10.79
N ASN A 12 -5.87 29.71 -11.88
CA ASN A 12 -5.72 28.27 -12.11
C ASN A 12 -5.11 27.65 -10.86
N ALA A 13 -5.72 26.58 -10.33
CA ALA A 13 -5.24 25.88 -9.14
C ALA A 13 -3.92 25.12 -9.40
N TYR A 14 -3.33 25.27 -10.58
CA TYR A 14 -2.07 24.66 -10.98
C TYR A 14 -1.36 25.48 -12.05
N LYS A 15 -0.07 25.17 -12.23
CA LYS A 15 0.74 25.66 -13.35
C LYS A 15 1.54 24.50 -13.93
N ILE A 16 1.48 24.27 -15.23
CA ILE A 16 2.31 23.28 -15.94
C ILE A 16 3.74 23.81 -16.03
N LEU A 17 4.69 23.03 -15.56
CA LEU A 17 6.13 23.29 -15.66
C LEU A 17 6.72 22.67 -16.94
N SER A 18 6.28 21.46 -17.29
CA SER A 18 6.65 20.82 -18.54
C SER A 18 5.58 19.83 -18.98
N GLU A 19 5.49 19.63 -20.30
CA GLU A 19 4.65 18.62 -20.95
C GLU A 19 5.49 17.89 -21.99
N CYS A 20 5.53 16.55 -21.95
CA CYS A 20 6.27 15.76 -22.90
C CYS A 20 5.68 14.36 -23.09
N ASP A 21 5.85 13.80 -24.28
CA ASP A 21 5.52 12.41 -24.57
C ASP A 21 6.80 11.56 -24.46
N THR A 22 6.73 10.45 -23.73
CA THR A 22 7.85 9.52 -23.56
C THR A 22 7.37 8.08 -23.65
N THR A 23 8.29 7.16 -24.01
CA THR A 23 8.03 5.73 -23.89
C THR A 23 8.58 5.23 -22.57
N VAL A 24 7.67 4.94 -21.60
CA VAL A 24 8.05 4.32 -20.34
C VAL A 24 8.24 2.81 -20.51
N LYS A 25 9.09 2.23 -19.69
CA LYS A 25 9.44 0.80 -19.75
C LYS A 25 9.29 0.17 -18.37
N ALA A 26 8.59 -0.97 -18.32
CA ALA A 26 8.65 -1.86 -17.18
C ALA A 26 9.87 -2.78 -17.33
N LYS A 27 10.71 -2.80 -16.31
CA LYS A 27 11.90 -3.64 -16.26
C LYS A 27 12.01 -4.28 -14.90
N ILE A 28 12.58 -5.48 -14.87
CA ILE A 28 13.11 -6.09 -13.66
C ILE A 28 14.55 -6.44 -13.97
N GLU A 29 15.46 -5.82 -13.25
CA GLU A 29 16.88 -5.86 -13.57
C GLU A 29 17.09 -5.48 -15.07
N ASN A 30 17.60 -6.43 -15.85
CA ASN A 30 17.86 -6.23 -17.29
C ASN A 30 16.75 -6.80 -18.19
N VAL A 31 15.66 -7.32 -17.63
CA VAL A 31 14.57 -7.95 -18.40
C VAL A 31 13.46 -6.93 -18.64
N ALA A 32 13.23 -6.60 -19.92
CA ALA A 32 12.11 -5.77 -20.31
C ALA A 32 10.79 -6.56 -20.21
N LEU A 33 9.83 -6.06 -19.44
CA LEU A 33 8.50 -6.65 -19.27
C LEU A 33 7.48 -6.08 -20.25
N GLY A 34 7.65 -4.82 -20.61
CA GLY A 34 6.78 -4.11 -21.52
C GLY A 34 7.18 -2.66 -21.70
N SER A 35 6.47 -1.98 -22.58
CA SER A 35 6.60 -0.54 -22.81
C SER A 35 5.25 0.07 -23.14
N ARG A 36 5.09 1.37 -22.84
CA ARG A 36 3.91 2.15 -23.17
C ARG A 36 4.28 3.59 -23.41
N ASP A 37 3.67 4.22 -24.41
CA ASP A 37 3.80 5.65 -24.63
C ASP A 37 2.92 6.39 -23.63
N VAL A 38 3.47 7.41 -22.99
CA VAL A 38 2.85 8.15 -21.90
C VAL A 38 3.11 9.63 -22.08
N ARG A 39 2.07 10.44 -21.91
CA ARG A 39 2.16 11.89 -21.80
C ARG A 39 2.37 12.27 -20.36
N HIS A 40 3.42 13.01 -20.09
CA HIS A 40 3.78 13.51 -18.78
C HIS A 40 3.43 14.99 -18.67
N PHE A 41 2.78 15.37 -17.57
CA PHE A 41 2.59 16.75 -17.15
C PHE A 41 3.27 16.93 -15.80
N VAL A 42 4.42 17.62 -15.79
CA VAL A 42 5.00 18.10 -14.53
C VAL A 42 4.30 19.42 -14.20
N TYR A 43 3.78 19.53 -12.99
CA TYR A 43 2.97 20.67 -12.59
C TYR A 43 3.28 21.09 -11.16
N GLU A 44 2.97 22.35 -10.86
CA GLU A 44 3.01 22.87 -9.49
C GLU A 44 1.64 23.38 -9.07
N TYR A 45 1.39 23.35 -7.78
CA TYR A 45 0.10 23.69 -7.18
C TYR A 45 0.25 24.22 -5.77
N PRO A 46 -0.69 25.09 -5.30
CA PRO A 46 -0.69 25.59 -3.93
C PRO A 46 -1.10 24.51 -2.93
N SER A 47 -0.42 24.47 -1.80
CA SER A 47 -0.73 23.62 -0.65
C SER A 47 -0.31 24.31 0.65
N LYS A 48 -0.16 23.56 1.74
CA LYS A 48 0.30 24.06 3.03
C LYS A 48 1.40 23.18 3.58
N ASP A 49 2.32 23.79 4.32
CA ASP A 49 3.32 23.09 5.11
C ASP A 49 2.75 22.54 6.44
N GLY A 50 3.60 21.95 7.28
CA GLY A 50 3.20 21.39 8.58
C GLY A 50 2.66 22.42 9.58
N ASP A 51 3.06 23.69 9.44
CA ASP A 51 2.60 24.82 10.26
C ASP A 51 1.36 25.52 9.66
N GLY A 52 0.82 24.98 8.56
CA GLY A 52 -0.33 25.54 7.87
C GLY A 52 -0.02 26.75 6.99
N GLN A 53 1.28 27.08 6.77
CA GLN A 53 1.67 28.19 5.92
C GLN A 53 1.57 27.80 4.44
N PRO A 54 1.26 28.76 3.56
CA PRO A 54 1.20 28.49 2.12
C PRO A 54 2.55 28.00 1.57
N VAL A 55 2.50 26.95 0.75
CA VAL A 55 3.65 26.42 0.03
C VAL A 55 3.24 26.02 -1.38
N THR A 56 4.17 26.09 -2.33
CA THR A 56 4.00 25.55 -3.67
C THR A 56 4.65 24.17 -3.73
N ILE A 57 3.87 23.18 -4.08
CA ILE A 57 4.31 21.79 -4.24
C ILE A 57 4.31 21.45 -5.72
N SER A 58 5.21 20.58 -6.16
CA SER A 58 5.20 19.99 -7.49
C SER A 58 4.82 18.53 -7.48
N GLY A 59 4.53 18.01 -8.66
CA GLY A 59 4.19 16.63 -8.89
C GLY A 59 4.11 16.31 -10.37
N ILE A 60 3.65 15.11 -10.69
CA ILE A 60 3.50 14.65 -12.07
C ILE A 60 2.15 13.97 -12.28
N VAL A 61 1.58 14.20 -13.47
CA VAL A 61 0.47 13.43 -14.03
C VAL A 61 1.01 12.62 -15.22
N MET A 62 0.80 11.31 -15.18
CA MET A 62 1.21 10.38 -16.23
C MET A 62 -0.03 9.81 -16.91
N VAL A 63 -0.25 10.17 -18.17
CA VAL A 63 -1.42 9.75 -18.95
C VAL A 63 -0.95 8.82 -20.06
N PRO A 64 -1.42 7.56 -20.15
CA PRO A 64 -1.19 6.73 -21.32
C PRO A 64 -1.58 7.45 -22.60
N ALA A 65 -0.73 7.44 -23.62
CA ALA A 65 -0.92 8.22 -24.84
C ALA A 65 -2.22 7.84 -25.60
N ASP A 66 -2.61 6.58 -25.54
CA ASP A 66 -3.86 6.07 -26.09
C ASP A 66 -5.10 6.64 -25.38
N ILE A 67 -5.03 6.87 -24.06
CA ILE A 67 -6.06 7.57 -23.29
C ILE A 67 -6.04 9.07 -23.63
N ALA A 68 -4.86 9.70 -23.63
CA ALA A 68 -4.71 11.12 -23.93
C ALA A 68 -5.23 11.48 -25.33
N ASN A 69 -5.13 10.55 -26.28
CA ASN A 69 -5.61 10.72 -27.65
C ASN A 69 -7.06 10.25 -27.87
N GLY A 70 -7.74 9.78 -26.81
CA GLY A 70 -9.13 9.32 -26.87
C GLY A 70 -9.36 8.02 -27.62
N THR A 71 -8.30 7.23 -27.88
CA THR A 71 -8.40 5.93 -28.58
C THR A 71 -8.70 4.76 -27.63
N THR A 72 -8.42 4.94 -26.34
CA THR A 72 -8.71 3.96 -25.29
C THR A 72 -9.49 4.66 -24.16
N PRO A 73 -10.56 4.04 -23.64
CA PRO A 73 -11.26 4.58 -22.47
C PRO A 73 -10.34 4.60 -21.25
N CYS A 74 -10.48 5.62 -20.41
CA CYS A 74 -9.84 5.67 -19.10
C CYS A 74 -10.73 4.97 -18.06
N ASP A 75 -10.17 4.07 -17.28
CA ASP A 75 -10.88 3.43 -16.17
C ASP A 75 -10.91 4.32 -14.93
N GLY A 76 -9.84 5.09 -14.69
CA GLY A 76 -9.77 5.98 -13.52
C GLY A 76 -8.39 6.56 -13.25
N ILE A 77 -8.22 7.03 -12.03
CA ILE A 77 -6.99 7.63 -11.54
C ILE A 77 -6.41 6.78 -10.41
N ILE A 78 -5.11 6.62 -10.41
CA ILE A 78 -4.32 6.10 -9.30
C ILE A 78 -3.55 7.27 -8.69
N LEU A 79 -3.88 7.65 -7.45
CA LEU A 79 -3.02 8.48 -6.62
C LEU A 79 -1.93 7.58 -6.05
N PHE A 80 -0.76 7.63 -6.65
CA PHE A 80 0.37 6.79 -6.27
C PHE A 80 1.33 7.55 -5.35
N ASN A 81 1.52 7.03 -4.15
CA ASN A 81 2.37 7.61 -3.12
C ASN A 81 3.73 6.93 -3.16
N HIS A 82 4.78 7.69 -3.46
CA HIS A 82 6.10 7.12 -3.64
C HIS A 82 6.71 6.64 -2.32
N HIS A 83 7.58 5.65 -2.42
CA HIS A 83 8.40 5.14 -1.33
C HIS A 83 9.51 6.13 -0.96
N THR A 84 10.27 5.83 0.08
CA THR A 84 11.44 6.62 0.47
C THR A 84 12.43 6.76 -0.69
N ILE A 85 12.79 7.99 -1.01
CA ILE A 85 13.76 8.32 -2.04
C ILE A 85 15.13 8.66 -1.43
N GLY A 86 16.19 8.50 -2.19
CA GLY A 86 17.57 8.71 -1.75
C GLY A 86 18.02 10.16 -1.76
N GLY A 87 17.30 11.00 -2.53
CA GLY A 87 17.61 12.42 -2.68
C GLY A 87 16.63 13.15 -3.57
N PRO A 88 16.72 14.49 -3.65
CA PRO A 88 15.78 15.33 -4.40
C PRO A 88 15.65 14.98 -5.88
N GLU A 89 16.71 14.47 -6.49
CA GLU A 89 16.73 14.07 -7.91
C GLU A 89 15.82 12.88 -8.22
N GLN A 90 15.40 12.14 -7.18
CA GLN A 90 14.48 11.00 -7.30
C GLN A 90 13.02 11.40 -7.05
N ALA A 91 12.72 12.67 -6.85
CA ALA A 91 11.34 13.13 -6.74
C ALA A 91 10.58 12.87 -8.07
N PRO A 92 9.28 12.58 -8.04
CA PRO A 92 8.50 12.28 -9.24
C PRO A 92 8.63 13.33 -10.35
N SER A 93 8.57 14.61 -10.03
CA SER A 93 8.75 15.71 -11.00
C SER A 93 10.17 15.80 -11.57
N GLN A 94 11.15 15.20 -10.91
CA GLN A 94 12.57 15.21 -11.30
C GLN A 94 13.00 13.93 -12.04
N GLY A 95 12.10 12.98 -12.22
CA GLY A 95 12.34 11.76 -13.00
C GLY A 95 12.37 10.45 -12.17
N GLY A 96 12.04 10.47 -10.91
CA GLY A 96 11.88 9.27 -10.06
C GLY A 96 10.65 8.44 -10.43
N LEU A 97 10.61 7.88 -11.65
CA LEU A 97 9.43 7.29 -12.25
C LEU A 97 9.51 5.78 -12.48
N ASP A 98 10.46 5.07 -11.88
CA ASP A 98 10.65 3.63 -12.13
C ASP A 98 9.40 2.81 -11.77
N VAL A 99 8.83 3.02 -10.59
CA VAL A 99 7.63 2.29 -10.13
C VAL A 99 6.39 2.66 -10.95
N PRO A 100 6.01 3.95 -11.13
CA PRO A 100 4.85 4.31 -11.94
C PRO A 100 5.01 3.90 -13.41
N SER A 101 6.22 3.94 -13.95
CA SER A 101 6.52 3.40 -15.29
C SER A 101 6.26 1.89 -15.34
N GLY A 102 6.64 1.17 -14.29
CA GLY A 102 6.31 -0.24 -14.11
C GLY A 102 4.81 -0.52 -14.07
N ILE A 103 4.03 0.36 -13.41
CA ILE A 103 2.57 0.28 -13.39
C ILE A 103 2.00 0.41 -14.81
N LEU A 104 2.36 1.43 -15.55
CA LEU A 104 1.77 1.73 -16.85
C LEU A 104 2.25 0.80 -17.97
N ALA A 105 3.52 0.38 -17.94
CA ALA A 105 4.15 -0.40 -18.99
C ALA A 105 4.16 -1.91 -18.74
N ASN A 106 3.55 -2.40 -17.62
CA ASN A 106 3.47 -3.83 -17.38
C ASN A 106 2.60 -4.54 -18.45
N PRO A 107 2.71 -5.88 -18.57
CA PRO A 107 1.96 -6.63 -19.57
C PRO A 107 0.43 -6.49 -19.48
N LEU A 108 -0.11 -6.10 -18.32
CA LEU A 108 -1.55 -5.91 -18.12
C LEU A 108 -2.05 -4.60 -18.72
N LYS A 109 -1.15 -3.62 -18.93
CA LYS A 109 -1.45 -2.29 -19.51
C LYS A 109 -2.71 -1.64 -18.90
N PRO A 110 -2.72 -1.33 -17.61
CA PRO A 110 -3.89 -0.77 -16.95
C PRO A 110 -4.30 0.58 -17.58
N ASN A 111 -5.60 0.79 -17.76
CA ASN A 111 -6.13 2.01 -18.37
C ASN A 111 -6.35 3.12 -17.33
N TYR A 112 -5.35 3.37 -16.52
CA TYR A 112 -5.38 4.37 -15.47
C TYR A 112 -4.40 5.50 -15.72
N ILE A 113 -4.77 6.68 -15.25
CA ILE A 113 -3.88 7.84 -15.13
C ILE A 113 -3.20 7.74 -13.76
N ILE A 114 -1.90 8.04 -13.69
CA ILE A 114 -1.18 8.11 -12.41
C ILE A 114 -0.96 9.57 -12.04
N VAL A 115 -1.27 9.91 -10.80
CA VAL A 115 -0.99 11.20 -10.18
C VAL A 115 -0.05 10.98 -9.00
N MET A 116 1.02 11.76 -8.92
CA MET A 116 2.00 11.71 -7.83
C MET A 116 2.36 13.12 -7.37
N SER A 117 2.51 13.31 -6.08
CA SER A 117 3.12 14.48 -5.45
C SER A 117 4.60 14.21 -5.18
N ASP A 118 5.43 15.25 -5.23
CA ASP A 118 6.83 15.15 -4.81
C ASP A 118 6.99 15.10 -3.28
N TYR A 119 5.93 15.41 -2.53
CA TYR A 119 5.92 15.76 -1.11
C TYR A 119 6.68 17.05 -0.81
N ILE A 120 6.46 17.61 0.38
CA ILE A 120 7.16 18.83 0.80
C ILE A 120 8.67 18.59 0.97
N GLY A 121 9.45 19.60 0.64
CA GLY A 121 10.92 19.55 0.67
C GLY A 121 11.56 19.03 -0.60
N TYR A 122 10.76 18.68 -1.62
CA TYR A 122 11.25 18.26 -2.93
C TYR A 122 10.65 19.10 -4.06
N GLY A 123 11.23 19.02 -5.26
CA GLY A 123 10.75 19.74 -6.43
C GLY A 123 10.60 21.24 -6.19
N SER A 124 9.42 21.80 -6.45
CA SER A 124 9.15 23.25 -6.26
C SER A 124 9.22 23.71 -4.79
N SER A 125 9.21 22.80 -3.83
CA SER A 125 9.30 23.10 -2.40
C SER A 125 10.68 22.75 -1.81
N ILE A 126 11.73 22.71 -2.63
CA ILE A 126 13.08 22.28 -2.22
C ILE A 126 13.64 23.06 -1.04
N ASP A 127 13.25 24.31 -0.85
CA ASP A 127 13.71 25.17 0.25
C ASP A 127 13.01 24.87 1.59
N HIS A 128 11.99 24.01 1.59
CA HIS A 128 11.29 23.57 2.79
C HIS A 128 11.92 22.30 3.39
N LYS A 129 11.63 22.03 4.66
CA LYS A 129 12.00 20.78 5.33
C LYS A 129 11.14 19.64 4.80
N ILE A 130 11.71 18.43 4.77
CA ILE A 130 10.93 17.22 4.46
C ILE A 130 10.05 16.84 5.65
N ALA A 131 8.83 16.37 5.39
CA ALA A 131 7.92 15.80 6.40
C ALA A 131 7.93 14.26 6.29
N TYR A 132 9.09 13.64 6.52
CA TYR A 132 9.29 12.21 6.33
C TYR A 132 8.61 11.40 7.44
N LEU A 133 7.59 10.61 7.09
CA LEU A 133 6.80 9.77 8.00
C LEU A 133 6.24 10.54 9.22
N CYS A 134 5.95 11.82 9.04
CA CYS A 134 5.58 12.74 10.11
C CYS A 134 4.29 13.51 9.79
N GLY A 135 3.18 13.01 10.29
CA GLY A 135 1.91 13.70 10.26
C GLY A 135 1.24 13.84 8.88
N ASP A 136 0.31 14.80 8.79
CA ASP A 136 -0.64 14.92 7.68
C ASP A 136 -0.13 15.79 6.51
N THR A 137 1.09 16.34 6.58
CA THR A 137 1.60 17.33 5.62
C THR A 137 1.68 16.76 4.20
N ASN A 138 2.35 15.62 4.02
CA ASN A 138 2.47 14.97 2.70
C ASN A 138 1.11 14.49 2.18
N ALA A 139 0.24 14.04 3.09
CA ALA A 139 -1.12 13.66 2.73
C ALA A 139 -1.91 14.85 2.17
N ARG A 140 -1.80 16.03 2.80
CA ARG A 140 -2.40 17.27 2.33
C ARG A 140 -1.83 17.65 0.96
N ASN A 141 -0.52 17.64 0.82
CA ASN A 141 0.15 17.93 -0.45
C ASN A 141 -0.35 17.00 -1.58
N SER A 142 -0.49 15.70 -1.30
CA SER A 142 -0.98 14.72 -2.27
C SER A 142 -2.45 14.93 -2.65
N LEU A 143 -3.32 15.28 -1.68
CA LEU A 143 -4.73 15.54 -1.94
C LEU A 143 -4.94 16.86 -2.70
N ASP A 144 -4.20 17.91 -2.37
CA ASP A 144 -4.22 19.17 -3.13
C ASP A 144 -3.69 18.95 -4.55
N GLY A 145 -2.63 18.15 -4.70
CA GLY A 145 -2.10 17.72 -5.99
C GLY A 145 -3.10 16.95 -6.83
N LEU A 146 -3.85 16.03 -6.22
CA LEU A 146 -4.91 15.29 -6.90
C LEU A 146 -6.02 16.21 -7.43
N LEU A 147 -6.43 17.20 -6.64
CA LEU A 147 -7.45 18.18 -7.06
C LEU A 147 -6.93 19.04 -8.22
N ALA A 148 -5.68 19.50 -8.13
CA ALA A 148 -5.02 20.26 -9.18
C ALA A 148 -4.86 19.44 -10.47
N ALA A 149 -4.47 18.16 -10.33
CA ALA A 149 -4.37 17.22 -11.46
C ALA A 149 -5.72 16.98 -12.15
N ARG A 150 -6.80 16.85 -11.38
CA ARG A 150 -8.15 16.72 -11.95
C ARG A 150 -8.54 17.94 -12.78
N GLN A 151 -8.26 19.14 -12.28
CA GLN A 151 -8.52 20.36 -13.05
C GLN A 151 -7.63 20.42 -14.30
N LEU A 152 -6.36 20.06 -14.21
CA LEU A 152 -5.46 19.96 -15.37
C LEU A 152 -6.02 19.01 -16.44
N LEU A 153 -6.50 17.84 -16.03
CA LEU A 153 -7.07 16.84 -16.94
C LEU A 153 -8.36 17.37 -17.61
N ASP A 154 -9.23 18.06 -16.85
CA ASP A 154 -10.44 18.69 -17.37
C ASP A 154 -10.11 19.79 -18.39
N ASP A 155 -9.17 20.69 -18.08
CA ASP A 155 -8.72 21.76 -18.96
C ASP A 155 -8.08 21.21 -20.26
N LYS A 156 -7.41 20.06 -20.19
CA LYS A 156 -6.86 19.33 -21.33
C LYS A 156 -7.87 18.43 -22.03
N GLN A 157 -9.10 18.36 -21.55
CA GLN A 157 -10.17 17.49 -22.07
C GLN A 157 -9.78 16.00 -22.09
N ILE A 158 -8.99 15.56 -21.10
CA ILE A 158 -8.57 14.17 -20.94
C ILE A 158 -9.56 13.47 -19.99
N PRO A 159 -10.23 12.38 -20.42
CA PRO A 159 -11.17 11.65 -19.59
C PRO A 159 -10.49 11.07 -18.35
N GLN A 160 -11.10 11.28 -17.18
CA GLN A 160 -10.53 10.83 -15.89
C GLN A 160 -11.00 9.43 -15.47
N GLY A 161 -11.98 8.86 -16.21
CA GLY A 161 -12.60 7.60 -15.82
C GLY A 161 -13.48 7.69 -14.57
N ARG A 162 -13.88 6.54 -14.06
CA ARG A 162 -14.80 6.45 -12.91
C ARG A 162 -14.07 6.22 -11.59
N PHE A 163 -13.04 5.37 -11.61
CA PHE A 163 -12.42 4.83 -10.40
C PHE A 163 -11.30 5.73 -9.88
N LEU A 164 -11.14 5.74 -8.56
CA LEU A 164 -10.08 6.45 -7.88
C LEU A 164 -9.45 5.56 -6.83
N PHE A 165 -8.17 5.24 -7.00
CA PHE A 165 -7.40 4.47 -6.04
C PHE A 165 -6.33 5.31 -5.37
N ASN A 166 -6.08 5.02 -4.10
CA ASN A 166 -4.99 5.59 -3.30
C ASN A 166 -4.07 4.45 -2.91
N MET A 167 -2.80 4.49 -3.30
CA MET A 167 -1.89 3.37 -3.06
C MET A 167 -0.45 3.78 -2.87
N GLY A 168 0.27 3.00 -2.06
CA GLY A 168 1.70 3.15 -1.88
C GLY A 168 2.31 2.05 -1.03
N TYR A 169 3.63 1.90 -1.11
CA TYR A 169 4.41 0.94 -0.37
C TYR A 169 5.47 1.65 0.47
N SER A 170 5.86 1.09 1.62
CA SER A 170 6.85 1.67 2.54
C SER A 170 6.40 3.06 3.03
N GLN A 171 7.18 4.12 2.86
CA GLN A 171 6.72 5.49 3.11
C GLN A 171 5.38 5.74 2.41
N GLY A 172 5.25 5.38 1.14
CA GLY A 172 4.00 5.54 0.40
C GLY A 172 2.82 4.78 1.02
N GLY A 173 3.07 3.63 1.66
CA GLY A 173 2.06 2.91 2.42
C GLY A 173 1.58 3.68 3.66
N THR A 174 2.50 4.34 4.36
CA THR A 174 2.20 5.24 5.47
C THR A 174 1.40 6.44 4.98
N GLU A 175 1.87 7.10 3.92
CA GLU A 175 1.20 8.28 3.35
C GLU A 175 -0.21 7.93 2.83
N SER A 176 -0.41 6.74 2.25
CA SER A 176 -1.74 6.30 1.82
C SER A 176 -2.76 6.26 2.96
N MET A 177 -2.33 5.90 4.17
CA MET A 177 -3.22 5.89 5.34
C MET A 177 -3.43 7.29 5.92
N TYR A 178 -2.43 8.17 5.91
CA TYR A 178 -2.62 9.59 6.25
C TYR A 178 -3.53 10.31 5.24
N ILE A 179 -3.41 10.00 3.95
CA ILE A 179 -4.30 10.50 2.90
C ILE A 179 -5.74 10.07 3.16
N ALA A 180 -5.96 8.80 3.52
CA ALA A 180 -7.29 8.31 3.86
C ALA A 180 -7.87 9.03 5.08
N LYS A 181 -7.08 9.22 6.14
CA LYS A 181 -7.45 10.00 7.33
C LYS A 181 -7.84 11.41 6.95
N LEU A 182 -6.96 12.12 6.28
CA LEU A 182 -7.18 13.54 5.96
C LEU A 182 -8.34 13.73 4.97
N ARG A 183 -8.53 12.77 4.05
CA ARG A 183 -9.70 12.71 3.18
C ARG A 183 -10.99 12.67 3.99
N ASP A 184 -11.07 11.82 5.00
CA ASP A 184 -12.26 11.69 5.84
C ASP A 184 -12.55 12.95 6.66
N MET A 185 -11.49 13.60 7.13
CA MET A 185 -11.59 14.74 8.05
C MET A 185 -11.77 16.08 7.33
N GLU A 186 -11.09 16.31 6.20
CA GLU A 186 -11.01 17.65 5.59
C GLU A 186 -11.39 17.68 4.10
N TYR A 187 -11.31 16.56 3.37
CA TYR A 187 -11.50 16.50 1.92
C TYR A 187 -12.75 15.75 1.47
N LYS A 188 -13.55 15.24 2.40
CA LYS A 188 -14.77 14.49 2.09
C LYS A 188 -15.71 15.28 1.20
N ASP A 189 -15.92 16.55 1.52
CA ASP A 189 -16.85 17.44 0.80
C ASP A 189 -16.23 18.05 -0.48
N ARG A 190 -14.96 17.73 -0.78
CA ARG A 190 -14.25 18.19 -1.98
C ARG A 190 -14.33 17.19 -3.15
N GLY A 191 -15.22 16.20 -3.07
CA GLY A 191 -15.48 15.25 -4.13
C GLY A 191 -14.41 14.17 -4.30
N ILE A 192 -13.61 13.89 -3.24
CA ILE A 192 -12.65 12.81 -3.22
C ILE A 192 -13.28 11.61 -2.52
N THR A 193 -13.48 10.53 -3.27
CA THR A 193 -13.89 9.22 -2.74
C THR A 193 -13.02 8.16 -3.36
N PHE A 194 -12.24 7.47 -2.54
CA PHE A 194 -11.43 6.36 -3.02
C PHE A 194 -12.28 5.09 -3.10
N ASP A 195 -12.21 4.39 -4.22
CA ASP A 195 -12.80 3.06 -4.35
C ASP A 195 -12.09 2.08 -3.43
N LYS A 196 -10.76 2.19 -3.31
CA LYS A 196 -9.97 1.44 -2.34
C LYS A 196 -8.65 2.14 -2.04
N THR A 197 -8.21 2.04 -0.78
CA THR A 197 -6.87 2.44 -0.34
C THR A 197 -6.01 1.21 -0.11
N PHE A 198 -4.82 1.18 -0.72
CA PHE A 198 -3.85 0.09 -0.61
C PHE A 198 -2.61 0.58 0.11
N SER A 199 -2.32 0.01 1.26
CA SER A 199 -1.13 0.31 2.07
C SER A 199 -0.28 -0.94 2.23
N GLY A 200 0.93 -0.94 1.71
CA GLY A 200 1.88 -2.04 1.85
C GLY A 200 3.13 -1.62 2.61
N GLY A 201 3.61 -2.45 3.54
CA GLY A 201 4.88 -2.26 4.24
C GLY A 201 5.02 -0.91 4.97
N GLY A 202 3.92 -0.24 5.29
CA GLY A 202 3.91 1.11 5.88
C GLY A 202 4.16 1.11 7.39
N MET A 203 4.75 2.20 7.89
CA MET A 203 4.86 2.49 9.32
C MET A 203 3.57 3.17 9.79
N LEU A 204 2.61 2.39 10.29
CA LEU A 204 1.27 2.87 10.65
C LEU A 204 1.12 3.22 12.14
N ASP A 205 2.14 2.95 12.93
CA ASP A 205 2.26 3.40 14.32
C ASP A 205 3.73 3.71 14.62
N CYS A 206 4.06 5.00 14.66
CA CYS A 206 5.43 5.46 14.87
C CYS A 206 5.93 5.25 16.30
N GLU A 207 5.05 5.23 17.30
CA GLU A 207 5.41 4.91 18.69
C GLU A 207 5.83 3.44 18.82
N GLU A 208 5.03 2.53 18.22
CA GLU A 208 5.34 1.11 18.21
C GLU A 208 6.61 0.82 17.38
N ALA A 209 6.81 1.56 16.27
CA ALA A 209 8.01 1.46 15.45
C ALA A 209 9.27 1.80 16.25
N TYR A 210 9.28 2.94 16.94
CA TYR A 210 10.41 3.34 17.79
C TYR A 210 10.67 2.29 18.87
N SER A 211 9.63 1.81 19.54
CA SER A 211 9.75 0.77 20.58
C SER A 211 10.36 -0.52 20.02
N ALA A 212 9.94 -0.94 18.83
CA ALA A 212 10.45 -2.15 18.19
C ALA A 212 11.90 -1.99 17.70
N TYR A 213 12.28 -0.81 17.21
CA TYR A 213 13.65 -0.52 16.79
C TYR A 213 14.63 -0.58 17.96
N ILE A 214 14.33 0.08 19.09
CA ILE A 214 15.22 0.04 20.25
C ILE A 214 15.28 -1.34 20.92
N GLU A 215 14.22 -2.14 20.83
CA GLU A 215 14.20 -3.51 21.36
C GLU A 215 15.09 -4.46 20.54
N LYS A 216 15.08 -4.32 19.22
CA LYS A 216 15.86 -5.19 18.31
C LYS A 216 17.32 -4.74 18.14
N ASP A 217 17.60 -3.48 18.37
CA ASP A 217 18.91 -2.83 18.10
C ASP A 217 19.44 -2.96 16.66
N GLN A 218 18.69 -3.59 15.78
CA GLN A 218 19.05 -3.80 14.37
C GLN A 218 17.88 -3.51 13.46
N CYS A 219 18.18 -2.74 12.43
CA CYS A 219 17.27 -2.44 11.34
C CYS A 219 18.15 -2.27 10.09
N ASP A 220 17.80 -2.94 8.99
CA ASP A 220 18.56 -2.78 7.73
C ASP A 220 18.26 -1.40 7.04
N ALA A 221 17.65 -0.45 7.76
CA ALA A 221 17.27 0.88 7.29
C ALA A 221 17.61 1.97 8.34
N ILE A 222 18.78 1.90 8.94
CA ILE A 222 19.24 2.83 9.99
C ILE A 222 19.17 4.29 9.51
N ASN A 223 19.55 4.56 8.27
CA ASN A 223 19.49 5.89 7.68
C ASN A 223 18.05 6.42 7.61
N ASP A 224 17.07 5.55 7.35
CA ASP A 224 15.65 5.91 7.33
C ASP A 224 15.14 6.20 8.74
N VAL A 225 15.60 5.44 9.75
CA VAL A 225 15.28 5.72 11.16
C VAL A 225 15.85 7.07 11.58
N ALA A 226 17.08 7.38 11.19
CA ALA A 226 17.69 8.70 11.46
C ALA A 226 16.87 9.82 10.78
N MET A 227 16.55 9.70 9.50
CA MET A 227 15.74 10.68 8.77
C MET A 227 14.35 10.86 9.40
N PHE A 228 13.73 9.78 9.85
CA PHE A 228 12.45 9.83 10.57
C PHE A 228 12.55 10.64 11.86
N LEU A 229 13.55 10.36 12.71
CA LEU A 229 13.73 11.07 13.98
C LEU A 229 14.09 12.55 13.77
N ILE A 230 14.93 12.86 12.77
CA ILE A 230 15.23 14.25 12.36
C ILE A 230 13.94 14.93 11.92
N SER A 231 13.16 14.29 11.04
CA SER A 231 11.92 14.86 10.54
C SER A 231 10.89 15.13 11.65
N VAL A 232 10.75 14.21 12.59
CA VAL A 232 9.86 14.38 13.76
C VAL A 232 10.35 15.53 14.63
N ASN A 233 11.64 15.60 14.92
CA ASN A 233 12.20 16.71 15.72
C ASN A 233 11.92 18.08 15.09
N GLU A 234 12.11 18.18 13.77
CA GLU A 234 11.93 19.43 13.02
C GLU A 234 10.46 19.82 12.82
N ASN A 235 9.59 18.88 12.41
CA ASN A 235 8.20 19.19 12.06
C ASN A 235 7.24 19.19 13.27
N CYS A 236 7.59 18.47 14.33
CA CYS A 236 6.82 18.48 15.59
C CYS A 236 7.41 19.44 16.63
N HIS A 237 8.43 20.23 16.27
CA HIS A 237 9.07 21.25 17.13
C HIS A 237 9.49 20.70 18.50
N LEU A 238 10.10 19.49 18.52
CA LEU A 238 10.46 18.85 19.79
C LEU A 238 11.61 19.58 20.50
N GLY A 239 12.46 20.27 19.73
CA GLY A 239 13.59 21.02 20.26
C GLY A 239 14.68 20.16 20.90
N ILE A 240 14.79 18.90 20.48
CA ILE A 240 15.85 17.99 20.96
C ILE A 240 17.15 18.39 20.27
N ASP A 241 18.20 18.63 21.09
CA ASP A 241 19.54 18.83 20.56
C ASP A 241 20.03 17.55 19.88
N TYR A 242 20.60 17.69 18.68
CA TYR A 242 21.04 16.53 17.91
C TYR A 242 22.23 15.80 18.53
N HIS A 243 23.08 16.47 19.33
CA HIS A 243 24.12 15.81 20.11
C HIS A 243 23.56 15.04 21.31
N ASP A 244 22.37 15.41 21.80
CA ASP A 244 21.65 14.63 22.80
C ASP A 244 20.93 13.43 22.20
N LEU A 245 20.51 13.49 20.91
CA LEU A 245 19.77 12.44 20.23
C LEU A 245 20.68 11.43 19.53
N PHE A 246 21.68 11.91 18.78
CA PHE A 246 22.56 11.08 17.96
C PHE A 246 23.99 11.04 18.47
N GLN A 247 24.68 9.97 18.18
CA GLN A 247 26.11 9.85 18.36
C GLN A 247 26.88 10.45 17.17
N GLU A 248 28.17 10.71 17.35
CA GLU A 248 29.03 11.07 16.25
C GLU A 248 29.30 9.86 15.32
N PRO A 249 29.45 10.04 14.02
CA PRO A 249 29.56 11.34 13.33
C PRO A 249 28.25 12.00 12.95
N LEU A 250 27.09 11.34 13.12
CA LEU A 250 25.81 11.87 12.65
C LEU A 250 25.43 13.19 13.34
N ALA A 251 25.60 13.29 14.66
CA ALA A 251 25.20 14.48 15.43
C ALA A 251 25.71 15.79 14.80
N SER A 252 27.00 15.82 14.42
CA SER A 252 27.62 16.98 13.76
C SER A 252 27.22 17.20 12.30
N HIS A 253 26.54 16.26 11.67
CA HIS A 253 26.18 16.32 10.24
C HIS A 253 24.66 16.37 9.98
N VAL A 254 23.83 16.42 11.03
CA VAL A 254 22.37 16.46 10.88
C VAL A 254 21.93 17.67 10.05
N GLN A 255 22.55 18.83 10.25
CA GLN A 255 22.22 20.04 9.49
C GLN A 255 22.44 19.82 7.98
N GLU A 256 23.48 19.10 7.60
CA GLU A 256 23.73 18.76 6.19
C GLU A 256 22.67 17.78 5.64
N VAL A 257 22.21 16.81 6.45
CA VAL A 257 21.09 15.92 6.07
C VAL A 257 19.83 16.73 5.82
N ILE A 258 19.52 17.71 6.69
CA ILE A 258 18.36 18.59 6.54
C ILE A 258 18.45 19.43 5.27
N GLU A 259 19.61 20.00 4.97
CA GLU A 259 19.83 20.89 3.82
C GLU A 259 19.83 20.12 2.50
N THR A 260 20.55 19.02 2.43
CA THR A 260 20.72 18.24 1.20
C THR A 260 19.59 17.28 0.93
N LYS A 261 18.86 16.85 1.99
CA LYS A 261 17.80 15.84 1.91
C LYS A 261 18.26 14.52 1.25
N SER A 262 19.57 14.25 1.32
CA SER A 262 20.19 13.14 0.61
C SER A 262 20.74 12.09 1.57
N LYS A 263 20.40 10.84 1.31
CA LYS A 263 20.98 9.69 2.03
C LYS A 263 22.48 9.52 1.78
N SER A 264 23.03 10.14 0.75
CA SER A 264 24.47 10.09 0.46
C SER A 264 25.34 10.66 1.56
N VAL A 265 24.79 11.56 2.41
CA VAL A 265 25.47 12.09 3.58
C VAL A 265 25.87 10.97 4.53
N PHE A 266 24.96 10.05 4.83
CA PHE A 266 25.21 8.93 5.74
C PHE A 266 26.39 8.07 5.28
N SER A 267 26.39 7.66 4.01
CA SER A 267 27.50 6.87 3.47
C SER A 267 28.84 7.62 3.52
N ARG A 268 28.83 8.94 3.27
CA ARG A 268 30.02 9.79 3.28
C ARG A 268 30.61 9.92 4.68
N ILE A 269 29.77 9.97 5.71
CA ILE A 269 30.21 10.06 7.11
C ILE A 269 30.46 8.69 7.75
N GLY A 270 30.30 7.61 6.98
CA GLY A 270 30.57 6.24 7.44
C GLY A 270 29.44 5.61 8.25
N VAL A 271 28.22 6.17 8.22
CA VAL A 271 27.02 5.54 8.79
C VAL A 271 26.43 4.58 7.76
N SER A 272 26.29 3.33 8.14
CA SER A 272 25.76 2.26 7.27
C SER A 272 24.36 1.85 7.71
N ASP A 273 23.53 1.45 6.74
CA ASP A 273 22.22 0.84 7.02
C ASP A 273 22.31 -0.49 7.79
N LEU A 274 23.52 -1.07 7.90
CA LEU A 274 23.78 -2.31 8.63
C LEU A 274 24.33 -2.08 10.04
N ASP A 275 24.55 -0.82 10.45
CA ASP A 275 25.00 -0.50 11.79
C ASP A 275 23.90 -0.81 12.83
N SER A 276 24.26 -0.88 14.11
CA SER A 276 23.28 -1.00 15.16
C SER A 276 22.75 0.38 15.60
N LEU A 277 21.53 0.41 16.11
CA LEU A 277 20.95 1.64 16.65
C LEU A 277 21.73 2.20 17.84
N HIS A 278 22.44 1.35 18.60
CA HIS A 278 23.38 1.79 19.65
C HIS A 278 24.56 2.57 19.12
N GLN A 279 24.90 2.45 17.85
CA GLN A 279 25.94 3.27 17.22
C GLN A 279 25.39 4.60 16.68
N LEU A 280 24.07 4.68 16.50
CA LEU A 280 23.40 5.85 15.95
C LEU A 280 22.83 6.76 17.05
N LEU A 281 22.12 6.18 18.03
CA LEU A 281 21.40 6.92 19.07
C LEU A 281 22.22 7.01 20.34
N GLN A 282 22.03 8.10 21.07
CA GLN A 282 22.57 8.23 22.43
C GLN A 282 21.95 7.19 23.35
N PRO A 283 22.69 6.66 24.34
CA PRO A 283 22.19 5.63 25.27
C PRO A 283 20.87 5.98 25.94
N ALA A 284 20.62 7.27 26.20
CA ALA A 284 19.39 7.74 26.80
C ALA A 284 18.15 7.46 25.92
N TYR A 285 18.30 7.38 24.60
CA TYR A 285 17.21 7.06 23.67
C TYR A 285 17.12 5.56 23.35
N MET A 286 18.12 4.77 23.73
CA MET A 286 18.10 3.31 23.63
C MET A 286 17.52 2.62 24.87
N ASP A 287 17.60 3.26 26.04
CA ASP A 287 16.97 2.75 27.27
C ASP A 287 15.50 3.16 27.34
N LYS A 288 14.59 2.20 27.08
CA LYS A 288 13.14 2.40 27.16
C LYS A 288 12.63 2.95 28.51
N ASN A 289 13.43 2.85 29.57
CA ASN A 289 13.09 3.33 30.92
C ASN A 289 13.59 4.75 31.19
N SER A 290 14.45 5.30 30.34
CA SER A 290 14.96 6.67 30.47
C SER A 290 13.85 7.69 30.28
N ASP A 291 14.02 8.87 30.84
CA ASP A 291 13.08 9.98 30.67
C ASP A 291 13.09 10.51 29.21
N ALA A 292 14.25 10.49 28.55
CA ALA A 292 14.41 10.91 27.16
C ALA A 292 13.62 10.01 26.20
N ALA A 293 13.79 8.68 26.31
CA ALA A 293 13.05 7.72 25.49
C ALA A 293 11.54 7.78 25.74
N LYS A 294 11.11 7.92 26.99
CA LYS A 294 9.70 8.09 27.35
C LYS A 294 9.11 9.38 26.79
N ALA A 295 9.85 10.49 26.87
CA ALA A 295 9.40 11.77 26.34
C ALA A 295 9.26 11.72 24.81
N LEU A 296 10.24 11.16 24.09
CA LEU A 296 10.17 10.96 22.64
C LEU A 296 8.97 10.05 22.29
N LYS A 297 8.82 8.93 22.99
CA LYS A 297 7.70 8.00 22.76
C LYS A 297 6.35 8.68 22.96
N ALA A 298 6.19 9.52 23.99
CA ALA A 298 4.97 10.28 24.21
C ALA A 298 4.67 11.23 23.05
N LYS A 299 5.69 11.87 22.47
CA LYS A 299 5.53 12.72 21.30
C LYS A 299 5.17 11.94 20.04
N LEU A 300 5.77 10.79 19.82
CA LEU A 300 5.38 9.90 18.73
C LEU A 300 3.93 9.43 18.86
N ALA A 301 3.45 9.22 20.09
CA ALA A 301 2.06 8.87 20.34
C ALA A 301 1.08 10.00 19.93
N GLU A 302 1.49 11.28 20.01
CA GLU A 302 0.67 12.43 19.60
C GLU A 302 0.44 12.47 18.06
N ILE A 303 1.38 11.95 17.26
CA ILE A 303 1.32 11.99 15.80
C ILE A 303 0.86 10.67 15.16
N LYS A 304 0.29 9.75 15.93
CA LYS A 304 -0.27 8.51 15.37
C LYS A 304 -1.35 8.79 14.33
N ILE A 305 -1.40 7.97 13.30
CA ILE A 305 -2.43 8.05 12.25
C ILE A 305 -3.83 8.03 12.86
N THR A 306 -4.05 7.21 13.90
CA THR A 306 -5.35 7.01 14.55
C THR A 306 -5.83 8.23 15.36
N ASN A 307 -4.93 9.15 15.74
CA ASN A 307 -5.31 10.29 16.57
C ASN A 307 -6.21 11.27 15.83
N GLY A 308 -7.35 11.56 16.44
CA GLY A 308 -8.35 12.47 15.87
C GLY A 308 -9.02 11.97 14.60
N TRP A 309 -8.77 10.74 14.16
CA TRP A 309 -9.40 10.19 12.98
C TRP A 309 -10.77 9.58 13.32
N GLU A 310 -11.82 10.12 12.68
CA GLU A 310 -13.15 9.52 12.63
C GLU A 310 -13.35 8.92 11.23
N PRO A 311 -13.05 7.61 11.07
CA PRO A 311 -12.96 6.99 9.75
C PRO A 311 -14.33 6.80 9.12
N ASP A 312 -14.41 7.04 7.82
CA ASP A 312 -15.57 6.69 7.02
C ASP A 312 -15.60 5.17 6.79
N THR A 313 -16.44 4.46 7.54
CA THR A 313 -16.54 3.00 7.47
C THR A 313 -17.10 2.48 6.15
N THR A 314 -17.51 3.36 5.22
CA THR A 314 -17.89 2.96 3.86
C THR A 314 -16.71 2.81 2.92
N GLN A 315 -15.53 3.29 3.31
CA GLN A 315 -14.29 3.15 2.53
C GLN A 315 -13.72 1.73 2.61
N CYS A 316 -12.96 1.36 1.59
CA CYS A 316 -12.31 0.06 1.50
C CYS A 316 -10.79 0.18 1.65
N TYR A 317 -10.20 -0.69 2.45
CA TYR A 317 -8.77 -0.71 2.73
C TYR A 317 -8.18 -2.08 2.44
N PHE A 318 -6.96 -2.10 1.91
CA PHE A 318 -6.09 -3.26 1.85
C PHE A 318 -4.78 -2.92 2.55
N ILE A 319 -4.48 -3.61 3.64
CA ILE A 319 -3.26 -3.40 4.43
C ILE A 319 -2.44 -4.69 4.40
N GLU A 320 -1.24 -4.61 3.85
CA GLU A 320 -0.33 -5.75 3.76
C GLU A 320 1.00 -5.44 4.42
N HIS A 321 1.58 -6.44 5.10
CA HIS A 321 2.90 -6.33 5.69
C HIS A 321 3.62 -7.68 5.69
N SER A 322 4.92 -7.68 5.42
CA SER A 322 5.73 -8.89 5.51
C SER A 322 6.10 -9.19 6.97
N ARG A 323 5.96 -10.44 7.37
CA ARG A 323 6.41 -10.92 8.68
C ARG A 323 7.92 -10.76 8.89
N HIS A 324 8.67 -10.86 7.81
CA HIS A 324 10.12 -10.79 7.79
C HIS A 324 10.65 -9.43 7.29
N ASP A 325 9.80 -8.40 7.39
CA ASP A 325 10.21 -7.06 7.05
C ASP A 325 11.38 -6.63 7.95
N ASN A 326 12.48 -6.27 7.30
CA ASN A 326 13.73 -5.91 7.96
C ASN A 326 13.92 -4.38 8.09
N TYR A 327 13.01 -3.58 7.48
CA TYR A 327 13.00 -2.12 7.56
C TYR A 327 11.93 -1.63 8.53
N VAL A 328 10.69 -2.04 8.29
CA VAL A 328 9.54 -1.60 9.08
C VAL A 328 9.03 -2.77 9.92
N PRO A 329 9.10 -2.68 11.26
CA PRO A 329 8.62 -3.75 12.13
C PRO A 329 7.15 -4.08 11.88
N ILE A 330 6.81 -5.35 11.70
CA ILE A 330 5.43 -5.78 11.41
C ILE A 330 4.43 -5.30 12.47
N LYS A 331 4.84 -5.22 13.73
CA LYS A 331 3.98 -4.74 14.82
C LYS A 331 3.44 -3.35 14.52
N CYS A 332 4.28 -2.42 14.05
CA CYS A 332 3.84 -1.05 13.76
C CYS A 332 2.98 -0.98 12.49
N GLY A 333 3.26 -1.79 11.47
CA GLY A 333 2.46 -1.84 10.24
C GLY A 333 1.07 -2.44 10.47
N ARG A 334 0.90 -3.25 11.49
CA ARG A 334 -0.38 -3.90 11.83
C ARG A 334 -1.12 -3.26 13.01
N ALA A 335 -0.49 -2.34 13.72
CA ALA A 335 -1.06 -1.73 14.92
C ALA A 335 -2.41 -1.03 14.68
N ILE A 336 -2.66 -0.55 13.47
CA ILE A 336 -3.91 0.12 13.11
C ILE A 336 -5.10 -0.86 12.97
N ILE A 337 -4.86 -2.15 12.74
CA ILE A 337 -5.91 -3.13 12.42
C ILE A 337 -6.90 -3.31 13.58
N PRO A 338 -6.47 -3.54 14.84
CA PRO A 338 -7.39 -3.63 15.97
C PRO A 338 -8.24 -2.36 16.10
N TRP A 339 -7.61 -1.19 15.98
CA TRP A 339 -8.32 0.08 16.06
C TRP A 339 -9.37 0.23 14.95
N MET A 340 -9.08 -0.17 13.71
CA MET A 340 -10.06 -0.16 12.62
C MET A 340 -11.24 -1.10 12.91
N LYS A 341 -10.97 -2.29 13.47
CA LYS A 341 -12.02 -3.23 13.89
C LYS A 341 -12.92 -2.62 14.96
N ASP A 342 -12.34 -1.96 15.96
CA ASP A 342 -13.08 -1.25 17.02
C ASP A 342 -13.93 -0.10 16.48
N LYS A 343 -13.52 0.54 15.39
CA LYS A 343 -14.31 1.54 14.65
C LYS A 343 -15.38 0.94 13.75
N GLY A 344 -15.55 -0.39 13.72
CA GLY A 344 -16.62 -1.09 13.02
C GLY A 344 -16.27 -1.56 11.61
N PHE A 345 -14.99 -1.51 11.21
CA PHE A 345 -14.58 -2.16 9.98
C PHE A 345 -14.63 -3.67 10.14
N LYS A 346 -15.40 -4.32 9.27
CA LYS A 346 -15.40 -5.78 9.21
C LYS A 346 -14.20 -6.27 8.44
N ALA A 347 -13.35 -7.06 9.09
CA ALA A 347 -12.32 -7.82 8.40
C ALA A 347 -13.00 -8.96 7.62
N SER A 348 -12.52 -9.26 6.42
CA SER A 348 -13.00 -10.41 5.66
C SER A 348 -11.85 -11.03 4.90
N LEU A 349 -11.84 -12.33 4.79
CA LEU A 349 -10.97 -13.07 3.87
C LEU A 349 -11.45 -12.94 2.43
N VAL A 350 -12.69 -12.44 2.25
CA VAL A 350 -13.28 -12.30 0.92
C VAL A 350 -12.90 -10.94 0.37
N PRO A 351 -12.29 -10.93 -0.78
CA PRO A 351 -11.95 -9.72 -1.47
C PRO A 351 -13.18 -8.94 -1.92
N GLY A 352 -13.06 -7.65 -1.90
CA GLY A 352 -13.87 -6.78 -2.69
C GLY A 352 -14.79 -5.84 -1.92
N LYS A 353 -15.93 -6.25 -1.47
CA LYS A 353 -16.83 -5.42 -0.63
C LYS A 353 -16.36 -5.35 0.82
N THR A 354 -15.27 -6.02 1.11
CA THR A 354 -14.64 -5.99 2.41
C THR A 354 -14.09 -4.61 2.68
N ARG A 355 -14.59 -4.02 3.75
CA ARG A 355 -14.14 -2.69 4.18
C ARG A 355 -12.72 -2.72 4.71
N LEU A 356 -12.29 -3.82 5.28
CA LEU A 356 -10.93 -4.02 5.74
C LEU A 356 -10.41 -5.38 5.29
N GLN A 357 -9.52 -5.38 4.33
CA GLN A 357 -8.75 -6.53 3.92
C GLN A 357 -7.34 -6.41 4.46
N THR A 358 -6.86 -7.44 5.13
CA THR A 358 -5.49 -7.48 5.67
C THR A 358 -4.78 -8.71 5.15
N ASN A 359 -3.49 -8.57 4.88
CA ASN A 359 -2.65 -9.67 4.48
C ASN A 359 -1.30 -9.62 5.20
N THR A 360 -0.81 -10.77 5.64
CA THR A 360 0.53 -10.92 6.17
C THR A 360 1.32 -11.83 5.24
N ILE A 361 2.40 -11.29 4.67
CA ILE A 361 3.32 -12.10 3.88
C ILE A 361 4.17 -12.91 4.87
N VAL A 362 3.90 -14.20 4.97
CA VAL A 362 4.59 -15.12 5.90
C VAL A 362 5.88 -15.70 5.34
N PHE A 363 6.08 -15.62 4.03
CA PHE A 363 7.34 -16.05 3.39
C PHE A 363 8.50 -15.20 3.90
N LYS A 364 9.71 -15.77 3.90
CA LYS A 364 10.93 -15.05 4.30
C LYS A 364 11.32 -13.96 3.30
N LEU A 365 10.39 -13.05 3.03
CA LEU A 365 10.61 -11.91 2.16
C LEU A 365 10.89 -10.66 3.00
N LYS A 366 12.07 -10.11 2.81
CA LYS A 366 12.46 -8.81 3.34
C LYS A 366 11.61 -7.69 2.74
N HIS A 367 11.75 -6.46 3.25
CA HIS A 367 10.98 -5.29 2.87
C HIS A 367 10.85 -5.09 1.34
N GLN A 368 11.97 -4.98 0.64
CA GLN A 368 11.97 -4.72 -0.80
C GLN A 368 11.38 -5.88 -1.64
N PRO A 369 11.74 -7.17 -1.43
CA PRO A 369 11.08 -8.26 -2.13
C PRO A 369 9.58 -8.37 -1.86
N SER A 370 9.11 -8.05 -0.65
CA SER A 370 7.68 -8.07 -0.34
C SER A 370 6.91 -6.98 -1.07
N ALA A 371 7.54 -5.85 -1.42
CA ALA A 371 6.95 -4.82 -2.25
C ALA A 371 6.47 -5.37 -3.61
N ALA A 372 7.22 -6.30 -4.19
CA ALA A 372 6.84 -6.93 -5.46
C ALA A 372 5.56 -7.77 -5.34
N VAL A 373 5.39 -8.50 -4.23
CA VAL A 373 4.18 -9.29 -3.95
C VAL A 373 2.99 -8.35 -3.79
N TRP A 374 3.12 -7.34 -2.92
CA TRP A 374 2.10 -6.32 -2.74
C TRP A 374 1.71 -5.65 -4.06
N PHE A 375 2.70 -5.28 -4.86
CA PHE A 375 2.48 -4.63 -6.15
C PHE A 375 1.66 -5.50 -7.10
N VAL A 376 1.99 -6.79 -7.24
CA VAL A 376 1.26 -7.72 -8.11
C VAL A 376 -0.19 -7.87 -7.65
N GLN A 377 -0.41 -8.06 -6.35
CA GLN A 377 -1.75 -8.20 -5.77
C GLN A 377 -2.59 -6.94 -5.97
N THR A 378 -2.01 -5.78 -5.70
CA THR A 378 -2.68 -4.49 -5.86
C THR A 378 -3.03 -4.22 -7.32
N MET A 379 -2.11 -4.47 -8.25
CA MET A 379 -2.36 -4.27 -9.67
C MET A 379 -3.40 -5.24 -10.23
N ALA A 380 -3.41 -6.49 -9.76
CA ALA A 380 -4.46 -7.44 -10.13
C ALA A 380 -5.84 -6.96 -9.64
N ALA A 381 -5.92 -6.46 -8.40
CA ALA A 381 -7.16 -5.92 -7.84
C ALA A 381 -7.64 -4.69 -8.64
N VAL A 382 -6.77 -3.74 -8.91
CA VAL A 382 -7.07 -2.53 -9.69
C VAL A 382 -7.53 -2.88 -11.11
N GLN A 383 -6.85 -3.82 -11.76
CA GLN A 383 -7.18 -4.24 -13.12
C GLN A 383 -8.53 -4.98 -13.23
N ALA A 384 -8.88 -5.75 -12.21
CA ALA A 384 -10.14 -6.47 -12.18
C ALA A 384 -11.33 -5.58 -11.75
N TRP A 385 -11.07 -4.43 -11.14
CA TRP A 385 -12.10 -3.57 -10.55
C TRP A 385 -13.18 -3.11 -11.54
N PRO A 386 -12.88 -2.66 -12.77
CA PRO A 386 -13.88 -2.28 -13.75
C PRO A 386 -14.84 -3.42 -14.08
N VAL A 387 -14.33 -4.65 -14.19
CA VAL A 387 -15.14 -5.84 -14.53
C VAL A 387 -16.14 -6.15 -13.42
N ILE A 388 -15.73 -5.94 -12.16
CA ILE A 388 -16.55 -6.23 -10.97
C ILE A 388 -17.65 -5.19 -10.77
N TYR A 389 -17.37 -3.92 -11.06
CA TYR A 389 -18.24 -2.80 -10.71
C TYR A 389 -19.10 -2.26 -11.85
N TYR A 390 -18.83 -2.61 -13.10
CA TYR A 390 -19.73 -2.25 -14.20
C TYR A 390 -21.00 -3.11 -14.13
N GLU A 391 -22.03 -2.60 -13.44
CA GLU A 391 -23.35 -3.18 -13.44
C GLU A 391 -23.89 -3.26 -14.88
N GLY A 392 -24.20 -4.46 -15.34
CA GLY A 392 -24.86 -4.74 -16.60
C GLY A 392 -23.95 -4.99 -17.81
N GLU A 393 -22.63 -4.81 -17.69
CA GLU A 393 -21.72 -5.26 -18.72
C GLU A 393 -21.24 -6.68 -18.45
N GLN A 394 -21.89 -7.58 -19.15
CA GLN A 394 -21.42 -8.91 -19.51
C GLN A 394 -20.63 -9.69 -18.45
N ASN A 395 -21.29 -10.64 -17.88
CA ASN A 395 -20.89 -11.96 -17.39
C ASN A 395 -19.44 -12.39 -17.73
N ARG A 396 -18.44 -11.57 -17.34
CA ARG A 396 -17.06 -12.04 -17.28
C ARG A 396 -16.85 -12.63 -15.91
N TYR A 397 -16.66 -13.92 -15.89
CA TYR A 397 -16.31 -14.63 -14.68
C TYR A 397 -14.92 -14.22 -14.20
N TYR A 398 -14.71 -14.21 -12.90
CA TYR A 398 -13.44 -13.87 -12.29
C TYR A 398 -12.26 -14.67 -12.88
N HIS A 399 -12.43 -15.97 -13.11
CA HIS A 399 -11.40 -16.79 -13.73
C HIS A 399 -11.06 -16.37 -15.16
N ASP A 400 -11.99 -15.77 -15.91
CA ASP A 400 -11.73 -15.25 -17.24
C ASP A 400 -10.90 -13.97 -17.18
N VAL A 401 -11.16 -13.11 -16.19
CA VAL A 401 -10.31 -11.95 -15.90
C VAL A 401 -8.89 -12.41 -15.54
N VAL A 402 -8.76 -13.38 -14.66
CA VAL A 402 -7.47 -13.98 -14.27
C VAL A 402 -6.75 -14.58 -15.48
N LYS A 403 -7.45 -15.25 -16.35
CA LYS A 403 -6.92 -15.83 -17.59
C LYS A 403 -6.44 -14.76 -18.56
N ASP A 404 -7.22 -13.67 -18.72
CA ASP A 404 -6.84 -12.54 -19.56
C ASP A 404 -5.65 -11.76 -19.01
N LEU A 405 -5.46 -11.72 -17.68
CA LEU A 405 -4.30 -11.11 -17.02
C LEU A 405 -2.98 -11.85 -17.32
N ASN A 406 -3.05 -12.96 -18.06
CA ASN A 406 -1.87 -13.76 -18.44
C ASN A 406 -0.99 -14.11 -17.22
N LEU A 407 -1.60 -14.77 -16.24
CA LEU A 407 -1.00 -15.17 -14.97
C LEU A 407 0.39 -15.82 -15.12
N MET A 408 0.65 -16.49 -16.25
CA MET A 408 1.97 -17.07 -16.51
C MET A 408 3.07 -16.01 -16.66
N LYS A 409 2.74 -14.79 -17.05
CA LYS A 409 3.72 -13.68 -17.05
C LYS A 409 3.98 -13.17 -15.64
N VAL A 410 2.93 -13.12 -14.81
CA VAL A 410 3.06 -12.78 -13.37
C VAL A 410 3.87 -13.85 -12.64
N VAL A 411 3.59 -15.13 -12.91
CA VAL A 411 4.37 -16.27 -12.36
C VAL A 411 5.84 -16.17 -12.76
N LYS A 412 6.14 -15.96 -14.05
CA LYS A 412 7.52 -15.79 -14.53
C LYS A 412 8.20 -14.56 -13.93
N PHE A 413 7.45 -13.52 -13.68
CA PHE A 413 7.91 -12.32 -13.00
C PHE A 413 8.33 -12.63 -11.56
N LEU A 414 7.48 -13.30 -10.79
CA LEU A 414 7.79 -13.70 -9.42
C LEU A 414 8.96 -14.69 -9.37
N GLU A 415 9.02 -15.61 -10.32
CA GLU A 415 10.17 -16.54 -10.48
C GLU A 415 11.48 -15.79 -10.76
N SER A 416 11.44 -14.70 -11.55
CA SER A 416 12.62 -13.87 -11.82
C SER A 416 13.12 -13.10 -10.60
N LEU A 417 12.24 -12.88 -9.60
CA LEU A 417 12.58 -12.32 -8.30
C LEU A 417 13.11 -13.38 -7.31
N GLY A 418 13.31 -14.62 -7.75
CA GLY A 418 13.73 -15.73 -6.89
C GLY A 418 12.57 -16.35 -6.08
N ILE A 419 11.33 -15.91 -6.34
CA ILE A 419 10.11 -16.46 -5.72
C ILE A 419 9.65 -17.63 -6.60
N ASP A 420 10.09 -18.84 -6.27
CA ASP A 420 9.68 -20.05 -6.99
C ASP A 420 8.29 -20.51 -6.53
N LEU A 421 7.25 -19.96 -7.17
CA LEU A 421 5.86 -20.32 -6.90
C LEU A 421 5.58 -21.83 -7.12
N ARG A 422 6.39 -22.52 -7.93
CA ARG A 422 6.26 -23.98 -8.12
C ARG A 422 6.72 -24.75 -6.91
N LYS A 423 7.68 -24.23 -6.16
CA LYS A 423 8.05 -24.79 -4.85
C LYS A 423 6.99 -24.54 -3.80
N MET A 424 6.31 -23.39 -3.89
CA MET A 424 5.16 -23.06 -3.04
C MET A 424 3.94 -23.94 -3.39
N PHE A 425 3.72 -24.16 -4.68
CA PHE A 425 2.58 -24.89 -5.22
C PHE A 425 3.05 -26.07 -6.09
N SER A 426 3.91 -26.96 -5.57
CA SER A 426 4.22 -28.15 -6.36
C SER A 426 2.92 -28.89 -6.64
N THR A 427 2.54 -28.87 -7.92
CA THR A 427 1.22 -29.24 -8.43
C THR A 427 0.76 -30.64 -8.03
N SER A 428 1.68 -31.54 -7.69
CA SER A 428 1.34 -32.87 -7.18
C SER A 428 0.92 -32.86 -5.71
N GLN A 429 1.40 -31.94 -4.89
CA GLN A 429 1.15 -31.92 -3.45
C GLN A 429 -0.01 -31.01 -3.07
N ALA A 430 -0.14 -29.85 -3.73
CA ALA A 430 -1.38 -29.09 -3.64
C ALA A 430 -2.55 -29.93 -4.17
N ARG A 431 -2.40 -30.64 -5.29
CA ARG A 431 -3.42 -31.60 -5.79
C ARG A 431 -3.62 -32.77 -4.84
N ALA A 432 -2.59 -33.32 -4.19
CA ALA A 432 -2.72 -34.39 -3.22
C ALA A 432 -3.40 -33.92 -1.92
N PHE A 433 -3.07 -32.69 -1.46
CA PHE A 433 -3.76 -32.04 -0.34
C PHE A 433 -5.24 -31.81 -0.66
N MET A 434 -5.53 -31.34 -1.87
CA MET A 434 -6.88 -31.01 -2.34
C MET A 434 -7.67 -32.23 -2.81
N ALA A 435 -7.00 -33.30 -3.24
CA ALA A 435 -7.62 -34.58 -3.58
C ALA A 435 -7.70 -35.55 -2.39
N ALA A 436 -7.27 -35.14 -1.18
CA ALA A 436 -7.39 -35.98 0.01
C ALA A 436 -8.86 -36.37 0.22
N PRO A 437 -9.18 -37.67 0.28
CA PRO A 437 -10.56 -38.10 0.39
C PRO A 437 -11.18 -37.51 1.65
N ARG A 438 -12.43 -37.03 1.57
CA ARG A 438 -13.23 -36.45 2.66
C ARG A 438 -13.35 -37.31 3.93
N LYS A 439 -12.63 -38.42 4.01
CA LYS A 439 -12.53 -39.36 5.12
C LYS A 439 -11.13 -39.46 5.72
N ALA A 440 -10.19 -38.58 5.34
CA ALA A 440 -8.87 -38.57 5.96
C ALA A 440 -9.00 -38.23 7.46
N ASN A 441 -8.29 -38.97 8.28
CA ASN A 441 -8.13 -38.68 9.71
C ASN A 441 -7.50 -37.28 9.83
N ILE A 442 -8.08 -36.41 10.65
CA ILE A 442 -7.63 -35.02 10.85
C ILE A 442 -6.14 -34.97 11.20
N PHE A 443 -5.62 -36.02 11.84
CA PHE A 443 -4.21 -36.17 12.17
C PHE A 443 -3.32 -36.38 10.92
N GLU A 444 -3.77 -37.21 9.98
CA GLU A 444 -3.05 -37.40 8.69
C GLU A 444 -3.10 -36.15 7.83
N LEU A 445 -4.19 -35.42 7.88
CA LEU A 445 -4.35 -34.14 7.21
C LEU A 445 -3.37 -33.10 7.77
N LEU A 446 -3.27 -32.99 9.12
CA LEU A 446 -2.34 -32.10 9.79
C LEU A 446 -0.88 -32.42 9.49
N LEU A 447 -0.51 -33.71 9.42
CA LEU A 447 0.85 -34.11 9.04
C LEU A 447 1.16 -33.76 7.58
N GLN A 448 0.21 -33.94 6.67
CA GLN A 448 0.37 -33.56 5.27
C GLN A 448 0.47 -32.03 5.11
N VAL A 449 -0.29 -31.27 5.87
CA VAL A 449 -0.19 -29.80 5.94
C VAL A 449 1.19 -29.41 6.47
N GLN A 450 1.64 -30.02 7.56
CA GLN A 450 2.96 -29.75 8.14
C GLN A 450 4.09 -30.03 7.16
N ASP A 451 4.05 -31.15 6.44
CA ASP A 451 5.03 -31.50 5.41
C ASP A 451 4.98 -30.54 4.20
N ALA A 452 3.80 -30.11 3.81
CA ALA A 452 3.64 -29.13 2.74
C ALA A 452 4.19 -27.75 3.13
N LEU A 453 3.90 -27.31 4.36
CA LEU A 453 4.36 -26.04 4.91
C LEU A 453 5.89 -26.03 5.11
N ALA A 454 6.47 -27.14 5.59
CA ALA A 454 7.93 -27.26 5.77
C ALA A 454 8.71 -27.07 4.46
N LYS A 455 8.11 -27.43 3.32
CA LYS A 455 8.75 -27.26 2.00
C LYS A 455 8.82 -25.82 1.53
N VAL A 456 7.98 -24.95 2.11
CA VAL A 456 7.96 -23.51 1.85
C VAL A 456 8.45 -22.71 3.06
N ASP A 457 9.16 -23.38 3.97
CA ASP A 457 9.68 -22.75 5.21
C ASP A 457 8.60 -22.16 6.12
N LEU A 458 7.36 -22.69 6.06
CA LEU A 458 6.25 -22.30 6.93
C LEU A 458 6.01 -23.36 8.00
N THR A 459 5.51 -22.93 9.15
CA THR A 459 5.06 -23.81 10.23
C THR A 459 3.53 -23.73 10.38
N ILE A 460 2.94 -24.70 11.06
CA ILE A 460 1.51 -24.61 11.47
C ILE A 460 1.27 -23.37 12.31
N SER A 461 2.24 -22.97 13.14
CA SER A 461 2.13 -21.73 13.91
C SER A 461 2.00 -20.50 13.04
N ASP A 462 2.70 -20.45 11.90
CA ASP A 462 2.60 -19.35 10.93
C ASP A 462 1.19 -19.27 10.33
N VAL A 463 0.59 -20.42 10.02
CA VAL A 463 -0.79 -20.49 9.49
C VAL A 463 -1.81 -20.07 10.55
N ILE A 464 -1.63 -20.51 11.81
CA ILE A 464 -2.49 -20.11 12.91
C ILE A 464 -2.38 -18.59 13.14
N GLU A 465 -1.18 -18.03 13.07
CA GLU A 465 -1.00 -16.59 13.20
C GLU A 465 -1.68 -15.83 12.05
N MET A 466 -1.59 -16.31 10.81
CA MET A 466 -2.33 -15.75 9.67
C MET A 466 -3.84 -15.76 9.92
N ILE A 467 -4.37 -16.87 10.44
CA ILE A 467 -5.78 -17.03 10.76
C ILE A 467 -6.17 -16.07 11.88
N ASN A 468 -5.40 -16.01 12.95
CA ASN A 468 -5.65 -15.10 14.07
C ASN A 468 -5.58 -13.62 13.62
N ASP A 469 -4.63 -13.30 12.76
CA ASP A 469 -4.48 -11.97 12.18
C ASP A 469 -5.68 -11.58 11.30
N SER A 470 -6.31 -12.56 10.65
CA SER A 470 -7.52 -12.34 9.85
C SER A 470 -8.77 -12.13 10.72
N GLY A 471 -8.68 -12.41 12.03
CA GLY A 471 -9.80 -12.36 12.95
C GLY A 471 -10.71 -13.59 12.90
N ILE A 472 -10.28 -14.66 12.22
CA ILE A 472 -10.96 -15.95 12.20
C ILE A 472 -10.52 -16.77 13.41
N THR A 473 -11.47 -17.31 14.16
CA THR A 473 -11.20 -18.19 15.29
C THR A 473 -11.15 -19.66 14.89
N ALA A 474 -10.64 -20.52 15.77
CA ALA A 474 -10.69 -21.96 15.55
C ALA A 474 -12.13 -22.49 15.46
N GLU A 475 -13.02 -21.87 16.23
CA GLU A 475 -14.46 -22.16 16.23
C GLU A 475 -15.08 -21.81 14.88
N ASP A 476 -14.72 -20.69 14.28
CA ASP A 476 -15.17 -20.27 12.94
C ASP A 476 -14.75 -21.30 11.88
N ILE A 477 -13.54 -21.82 11.97
CA ILE A 477 -13.05 -22.88 11.06
C ILE A 477 -13.83 -24.17 11.22
N ILE A 478 -14.15 -24.55 12.47
CA ILE A 478 -14.96 -25.73 12.77
C ILE A 478 -16.38 -25.52 12.24
N GLU A 479 -16.94 -24.35 12.39
CA GLU A 479 -18.26 -23.99 11.87
C GLU A 479 -18.31 -24.07 10.35
N VAL A 480 -17.31 -23.50 9.66
CA VAL A 480 -17.15 -23.67 8.20
C VAL A 480 -17.07 -25.13 7.79
N TYR A 481 -16.23 -25.90 8.48
CA TYR A 481 -16.10 -27.33 8.20
C TYR A 481 -17.42 -28.07 8.37
N ASN A 482 -18.14 -27.81 9.45
CA ASN A 482 -19.44 -28.42 9.70
C ASN A 482 -20.49 -27.98 8.68
N TYR A 483 -20.48 -26.71 8.29
CA TYR A 483 -21.33 -26.18 7.22
C TYR A 483 -21.06 -26.88 5.89
N ILE A 484 -19.81 -26.97 5.45
CA ILE A 484 -19.41 -27.67 4.21
C ILE A 484 -19.86 -29.14 4.26
N LYS A 485 -19.69 -29.79 5.42
CA LYS A 485 -20.02 -31.19 5.60
C LYS A 485 -21.53 -31.45 5.56
N ASN A 486 -22.33 -30.53 6.06
CA ASN A 486 -23.75 -30.69 6.29
C ASN A 486 -24.63 -29.95 5.26
N THR A 487 -24.02 -29.11 4.42
CA THR A 487 -24.80 -28.32 3.44
C THR A 487 -25.24 -29.20 2.29
N ASP A 488 -26.54 -29.35 2.19
CA ASP A 488 -27.21 -29.94 1.04
C ASP A 488 -27.02 -29.04 -0.19
N SER A 489 -27.11 -29.60 -1.37
CA SER A 489 -26.93 -28.95 -2.67
C SER A 489 -27.88 -27.76 -2.94
N ALA A 490 -28.77 -27.42 -2.00
CA ALA A 490 -29.79 -26.39 -2.13
C ALA A 490 -29.36 -24.97 -1.75
N ALA A 491 -28.22 -24.77 -1.07
CA ALA A 491 -27.76 -23.43 -0.73
C ALA A 491 -27.33 -22.66 -1.98
N ARG A 492 -27.82 -21.42 -2.12
CA ARG A 492 -27.52 -20.58 -3.28
C ARG A 492 -26.05 -20.16 -3.24
N VAL A 493 -25.46 -20.07 -4.41
CA VAL A 493 -24.07 -19.61 -4.57
C VAL A 493 -23.89 -18.17 -4.08
N THR A 494 -24.96 -17.37 -4.14
CA THR A 494 -25.03 -15.98 -3.69
C THR A 494 -25.15 -15.80 -2.18
N ASP A 495 -25.42 -16.88 -1.44
CA ASP A 495 -25.62 -16.79 -0.01
C ASP A 495 -24.28 -16.56 0.70
N THR A 496 -24.32 -15.79 1.79
CA THR A 496 -23.19 -15.59 2.71
C THR A 496 -23.55 -16.16 4.06
N ILE A 497 -22.56 -16.70 4.74
CA ILE A 497 -22.65 -17.05 6.16
C ILE A 497 -21.72 -16.14 6.95
N THR A 498 -22.15 -15.75 8.14
CA THR A 498 -21.32 -14.98 9.04
C THR A 498 -20.63 -15.96 10.01
N LEU A 499 -19.31 -15.94 10.03
CA LEU A 499 -18.50 -16.69 10.95
C LEU A 499 -18.08 -15.78 12.10
N GLY A 500 -18.38 -16.18 13.33
CA GLY A 500 -18.19 -15.33 14.48
C GLY A 500 -18.98 -14.01 14.36
N GLU A 501 -18.52 -12.97 15.04
CA GLU A 501 -19.19 -11.66 14.98
C GLU A 501 -18.80 -10.80 13.80
N HIS A 502 -17.76 -11.16 13.02
CA HIS A 502 -17.07 -10.19 12.15
C HIS A 502 -16.69 -10.71 10.76
N VAL A 503 -16.86 -11.99 10.43
CA VAL A 503 -16.39 -12.55 9.16
C VAL A 503 -17.54 -13.04 8.32
N GLU A 504 -17.78 -12.39 7.17
CA GLU A 504 -18.74 -12.84 6.18
C GLU A 504 -18.02 -13.74 5.16
N VAL A 505 -18.45 -15.01 5.07
CA VAL A 505 -17.91 -15.98 4.12
C VAL A 505 -19.00 -16.38 3.14
N PRO A 506 -18.78 -16.18 1.87
CA PRO A 506 -19.73 -16.57 0.86
C PRO A 506 -19.77 -18.09 0.67
N VAL A 507 -20.96 -18.61 0.40
CA VAL A 507 -21.20 -20.04 0.21
C VAL A 507 -20.36 -20.62 -0.92
N TYR A 508 -20.11 -19.86 -1.99
CA TYR A 508 -19.29 -20.36 -3.10
C TYR A 508 -17.83 -20.63 -2.67
N LEU A 509 -17.26 -19.81 -1.75
CA LEU A 509 -15.93 -20.06 -1.19
C LEU A 509 -15.86 -21.42 -0.51
N LEU A 510 -16.92 -21.80 0.17
CA LEU A 510 -17.00 -23.08 0.86
C LEU A 510 -17.11 -24.25 -0.11
N ARG A 511 -17.80 -24.05 -1.23
CA ARG A 511 -17.96 -25.07 -2.27
C ARG A 511 -16.73 -25.24 -3.15
N HIS A 512 -15.98 -24.17 -3.35
CA HIS A 512 -14.82 -24.10 -4.24
C HIS A 512 -13.58 -23.58 -3.55
N PHE A 513 -13.42 -23.94 -2.28
CA PHE A 513 -12.32 -23.48 -1.44
C PHE A 513 -10.94 -23.63 -2.10
N GLU A 514 -10.73 -24.73 -2.82
CA GLU A 514 -9.48 -25.02 -3.53
C GLU A 514 -9.17 -23.97 -4.61
N GLN A 515 -10.14 -23.74 -5.50
CA GLN A 515 -10.00 -22.77 -6.57
C GLN A 515 -9.88 -21.36 -6.01
N THR A 516 -10.75 -21.03 -5.08
CA THR A 516 -10.85 -19.69 -4.52
C THR A 516 -9.67 -19.32 -3.64
N LEU A 517 -9.11 -20.28 -2.89
CA LEU A 517 -7.89 -20.05 -2.13
C LEU A 517 -6.70 -19.75 -3.05
N ALA A 518 -6.57 -20.50 -4.15
CA ALA A 518 -5.53 -20.26 -5.15
C ALA A 518 -5.71 -18.87 -5.80
N ASP A 519 -6.93 -18.52 -6.20
CA ASP A 519 -7.26 -17.25 -6.80
C ASP A 519 -7.06 -16.09 -5.81
N TRP A 520 -7.44 -16.29 -4.56
CA TRP A 520 -7.25 -15.32 -3.50
C TRP A 520 -5.77 -15.06 -3.18
N LEU A 521 -4.97 -16.11 -3.08
CA LEU A 521 -3.52 -16.00 -2.85
C LEU A 521 -2.82 -15.31 -4.01
N LEU A 522 -3.22 -15.60 -5.26
CA LEU A 522 -2.59 -15.03 -6.46
C LEU A 522 -3.02 -13.58 -6.72
N LEU A 523 -4.26 -13.22 -6.40
CA LEU A 523 -4.86 -11.95 -6.80
C LEU A 523 -5.15 -10.99 -5.65
N GLY A 524 -4.70 -11.38 -4.43
CA GLY A 524 -4.79 -10.49 -3.27
C GLY A 524 -6.20 -10.04 -2.96
N GLY A 525 -7.14 -10.91 -3.28
CA GLY A 525 -8.45 -10.64 -2.85
C GLY A 525 -9.26 -9.65 -3.69
N VAL A 526 -9.51 -9.98 -4.93
CA VAL A 526 -10.46 -9.26 -5.79
C VAL A 526 -11.89 -9.64 -5.45
N ASP A 527 -12.78 -8.66 -5.42
CA ASP A 527 -14.23 -8.92 -5.19
C ASP A 527 -14.84 -9.64 -6.37
N VAL A 528 -15.40 -10.79 -6.09
CA VAL A 528 -16.08 -11.61 -7.09
C VAL A 528 -17.55 -11.61 -6.78
N GLN A 529 -18.37 -11.26 -7.75
CA GLN A 529 -19.81 -11.43 -7.64
C GLN A 529 -20.15 -12.91 -7.84
N TYR A 530 -20.87 -13.49 -6.91
CA TYR A 530 -21.15 -14.93 -6.85
C TYR A 530 -22.00 -15.44 -7.98
N ASP A 531 -22.93 -14.63 -8.45
CA ASP A 531 -23.76 -14.88 -9.61
C ASP A 531 -22.92 -15.03 -10.90
N GLN A 532 -21.73 -14.45 -10.92
CA GLN A 532 -20.80 -14.59 -12.04
C GLN A 532 -20.09 -15.96 -12.08
N TRP A 533 -20.17 -16.71 -10.99
CA TRP A 533 -19.65 -18.06 -10.90
C TRP A 533 -20.69 -19.12 -11.30
N GLY A 534 -21.76 -18.73 -12.02
CA GLY A 534 -22.84 -19.62 -12.45
C GLY A 534 -22.42 -20.85 -13.28
N TYR A 535 -21.16 -20.89 -13.75
CA TYR A 535 -20.57 -22.11 -14.30
C TYR A 535 -20.37 -23.21 -13.26
N LEU A 536 -20.45 -22.88 -11.99
CA LEU A 536 -20.35 -23.83 -10.89
C LEU A 536 -21.65 -24.61 -10.67
N ASP A 537 -22.73 -24.10 -11.19
CA ASP A 537 -24.04 -24.76 -11.16
C ASP A 537 -24.28 -25.67 -12.39
N LYS A 538 -23.32 -25.77 -13.30
CA LYS A 538 -23.26 -26.67 -14.42
C LYS A 538 -22.25 -27.77 -14.17
#